data_327afcc08ff7bb80d19077e4d66238c1
#
_entry.id   327afcc08ff7bb80d19077e4d66238c1
#
_cell.length_a   1.000
_cell.length_b   1.000
_cell.length_c   1.000
_cell.angle_alpha   90.00
_cell.angle_beta   90.00
_cell.angle_gamma   90.00
#
_symmetry.space_group_name_H-M   'P 1'
#
loop_
_entity.id
_entity.type
_entity.pdbx_description
1 polymer ?
#
loop_
_entity_poly.entity_id
_entity_poly.type
_entity_poly.pdbx_seq_one_letter_code
_entity_poly.pdbx_strand_id
1 'polypeptide(L)'
;YTLHEVSAPAGYVVSPDQQFTVNTDGSVTSVSMTDIATVVRVDKVDPDGKPLSGATLQILDQDENVLDEWITDGTTHTLTAKLTAGQTYTLREAAAPAGYYTAADSTFTVNLDGTPNAITLYNIKTKVEITKYDITGTNPLPGAKLQVKDLDGNVMDEWTSTDKAHLIEGVLVSGQTYILHEETAPDGYVLASDMQFTVNPDGTITTVAMKDDTTKVSITKYDLTSGKELPGATLQIIDKDGNVIEEWISTSEAHLIEGILTAGETYTLREISAPNGWTISEDVTFTVNADGTITHVEMYDKPTSVSLRKVDTDGNDIKGAVMQLLDKDKNVIEEWTTDGTAHVLTAQLIVGETYTLHEKSAPAGYELAKDQTFTVPDDGEITVTMTDEKTPTTPPVATPTTPTSTATPKITSTPKTGDAAPVMAIGTGLLASFIIMLLTRRKKRKAGKAA
;
A
#
# COMPACT_ATOMS: atom_id res chain seq x y z
N TYR A 1 -26.88 -92.93 -12.64
CA TYR A 1 -26.46 -92.06 -13.70
C TYR A 1 -26.15 -90.70 -13.13
N THR A 2 -25.31 -89.95 -13.83
CA THR A 2 -24.99 -88.57 -13.47
C THR A 2 -25.47 -87.65 -14.61
N LEU A 3 -26.31 -86.67 -14.25
CA LEU A 3 -26.59 -85.56 -15.17
C LEU A 3 -25.52 -84.51 -14.93
N HIS A 4 -24.80 -84.20 -15.98
CA HIS A 4 -23.69 -83.22 -15.96
C HIS A 4 -24.03 -82.08 -16.90
N GLU A 5 -23.89 -80.85 -16.42
CA GLU A 5 -23.99 -79.64 -17.22
C GLU A 5 -22.61 -79.32 -17.83
N VAL A 6 -22.52 -79.26 -19.14
CA VAL A 6 -21.25 -78.93 -19.83
C VAL A 6 -20.96 -77.42 -19.87
N SER A 7 -22.01 -76.61 -19.96
CA SER A 7 -21.92 -75.17 -19.98
C SER A 7 -23.22 -74.53 -19.53
N ALA A 8 -23.15 -73.51 -18.71
CA ALA A 8 -24.29 -72.69 -18.30
C ALA A 8 -24.58 -71.57 -19.32
N PRO A 9 -25.80 -71.06 -19.40
CA PRO A 9 -26.11 -69.87 -20.13
C PRO A 9 -25.33 -68.63 -19.59
N ALA A 10 -25.15 -67.65 -20.44
CA ALA A 10 -24.55 -66.39 -19.98
C ALA A 10 -25.31 -65.84 -18.75
N GLY A 11 -24.58 -65.40 -17.72
CA GLY A 11 -25.15 -64.91 -16.46
C GLY A 11 -25.44 -65.98 -15.43
N TYR A 12 -25.08 -67.23 -15.69
CA TYR A 12 -25.27 -68.33 -14.74
C TYR A 12 -23.99 -69.13 -14.53
N VAL A 13 -23.92 -69.85 -13.44
CA VAL A 13 -22.83 -70.77 -13.07
C VAL A 13 -23.24 -72.20 -13.41
N VAL A 14 -22.29 -72.97 -13.94
CA VAL A 14 -22.54 -74.40 -14.17
C VAL A 14 -22.99 -75.10 -12.92
N SER A 15 -24.14 -75.76 -13.02
CA SER A 15 -24.70 -76.50 -11.88
C SER A 15 -23.85 -77.73 -11.51
N PRO A 16 -23.75 -78.05 -10.20
CA PRO A 16 -23.16 -79.34 -9.80
C PRO A 16 -23.81 -80.51 -10.35
N ASP A 17 -23.06 -81.58 -10.60
CA ASP A 17 -23.55 -82.90 -11.11
C ASP A 17 -24.69 -83.41 -10.24
N GLN A 18 -25.78 -83.85 -10.88
CA GLN A 18 -26.92 -84.48 -10.25
C GLN A 18 -26.91 -85.96 -10.47
N GLN A 19 -26.95 -86.80 -9.42
CA GLN A 19 -27.07 -88.22 -9.49
C GLN A 19 -28.52 -88.64 -9.43
N PHE A 20 -28.90 -89.59 -10.28
CA PHE A 20 -30.24 -90.12 -10.31
C PHE A 20 -30.26 -91.60 -10.62
N THR A 21 -31.28 -92.29 -10.22
CA THR A 21 -31.52 -93.75 -10.53
C THR A 21 -32.81 -93.85 -11.32
N VAL A 22 -32.75 -94.65 -12.44
CA VAL A 22 -33.93 -94.92 -13.25
C VAL A 22 -34.86 -95.83 -12.52
N ASN A 23 -36.17 -95.53 -12.45
CA ASN A 23 -37.18 -96.33 -11.84
C ASN A 23 -37.31 -97.72 -12.52
N THR A 24 -37.31 -98.78 -11.70
CA THR A 24 -37.39 -100.20 -12.27
C THR A 24 -38.81 -100.61 -12.60
N ASP A 25 -39.85 -99.89 -12.18
CA ASP A 25 -41.24 -100.09 -12.48
C ASP A 25 -41.79 -99.54 -13.76
N GLY A 26 -40.92 -98.90 -14.56
CA GLY A 26 -41.26 -98.23 -15.82
C GLY A 26 -41.86 -96.85 -15.67
N SER A 27 -41.98 -96.36 -14.48
CA SER A 27 -42.44 -94.99 -14.26
C SER A 27 -41.37 -93.97 -14.65
N VAL A 28 -41.78 -92.71 -14.96
CA VAL A 28 -40.86 -91.60 -15.33
C VAL A 28 -40.01 -91.18 -14.15
N THR A 29 -38.70 -91.21 -14.34
CA THR A 29 -37.77 -90.63 -13.45
C THR A 29 -37.56 -89.14 -13.84
N SER A 30 -37.93 -88.18 -12.97
CA SER A 30 -37.76 -86.75 -13.18
C SER A 30 -36.53 -86.30 -12.50
N VAL A 31 -35.64 -85.58 -13.19
CA VAL A 31 -34.43 -84.92 -12.62
C VAL A 31 -34.48 -83.47 -13.02
N SER A 32 -34.15 -82.56 -12.12
CA SER A 32 -34.06 -81.15 -12.39
C SER A 32 -32.67 -80.59 -11.93
N MET A 33 -32.12 -79.75 -12.71
CA MET A 33 -30.93 -78.95 -12.40
C MET A 33 -31.37 -77.51 -12.34
N THR A 34 -30.73 -76.72 -11.44
CA THR A 34 -31.01 -75.30 -11.29
C THR A 34 -29.71 -74.56 -11.32
N ASP A 35 -29.58 -73.65 -12.28
CA ASP A 35 -28.42 -72.80 -12.39
C ASP A 35 -28.49 -71.65 -11.36
N ILE A 36 -27.32 -71.29 -10.82
CA ILE A 36 -27.20 -70.18 -9.88
C ILE A 36 -26.82 -68.96 -10.71
N ALA A 37 -27.59 -67.89 -10.61
CA ALA A 37 -27.29 -66.61 -11.24
C ALA A 37 -25.99 -66.02 -10.73
N THR A 38 -25.12 -65.51 -11.59
CA THR A 38 -23.99 -64.69 -11.15
C THR A 38 -24.49 -63.41 -10.52
N VAL A 39 -23.81 -62.96 -9.47
CA VAL A 39 -24.10 -61.69 -8.77
C VAL A 39 -22.83 -60.90 -8.61
N VAL A 40 -22.85 -59.67 -9.06
CA VAL A 40 -21.77 -58.72 -8.85
C VAL A 40 -22.34 -57.50 -8.14
N ARG A 41 -21.72 -57.10 -7.02
CA ARG A 41 -22.08 -55.94 -6.23
C ARG A 41 -20.94 -54.93 -6.31
N VAL A 42 -21.28 -53.69 -6.60
CA VAL A 42 -20.33 -52.57 -6.71
C VAL A 42 -20.70 -51.49 -5.73
N ASP A 43 -19.76 -51.16 -4.84
CA ASP A 43 -19.88 -50.08 -3.89
C ASP A 43 -18.93 -48.94 -4.36
N LYS A 44 -19.45 -47.72 -4.36
CA LYS A 44 -18.70 -46.50 -4.60
C LYS A 44 -18.57 -45.69 -3.31
N VAL A 45 -17.33 -45.51 -2.82
CA VAL A 45 -17.09 -44.91 -1.51
C VAL A 45 -15.87 -43.96 -1.55
N ASP A 46 -15.75 -43.09 -0.52
CA ASP A 46 -14.51 -42.40 -0.25
C ASP A 46 -13.56 -43.25 0.62
N PRO A 47 -12.32 -42.82 0.91
CA PRO A 47 -11.36 -43.59 1.71
C PRO A 47 -11.84 -43.87 3.15
N ASP A 48 -12.78 -43.08 3.67
CA ASP A 48 -13.39 -43.29 5.00
C ASP A 48 -14.56 -44.29 4.96
N GLY A 49 -14.86 -44.83 3.78
CA GLY A 49 -15.94 -45.80 3.55
C GLY A 49 -17.33 -45.15 3.43
N LYS A 50 -17.40 -43.81 3.29
CA LYS A 50 -18.66 -43.12 3.07
C LYS A 50 -19.14 -43.32 1.61
N PRO A 51 -20.41 -43.76 1.43
CA PRO A 51 -20.98 -43.93 0.12
C PRO A 51 -20.98 -42.63 -0.70
N LEU A 52 -20.64 -42.74 -2.01
CA LEU A 52 -20.60 -41.63 -2.95
C LEU A 52 -21.69 -41.77 -4.02
N SER A 53 -22.44 -40.70 -4.26
CA SER A 53 -23.41 -40.52 -5.32
C SER A 53 -22.88 -39.62 -6.40
N GLY A 54 -23.37 -39.78 -7.65
CA GLY A 54 -23.06 -38.93 -8.79
C GLY A 54 -21.84 -39.36 -9.63
N ALA A 55 -21.20 -40.50 -9.32
CA ALA A 55 -20.21 -41.08 -10.20
C ALA A 55 -20.90 -41.84 -11.37
N THR A 56 -20.40 -41.71 -12.60
CA THR A 56 -20.81 -42.56 -13.71
C THR A 56 -19.86 -43.74 -13.83
N LEU A 57 -20.38 -44.94 -13.56
CA LEU A 57 -19.61 -46.18 -13.61
C LEU A 57 -20.04 -47.05 -14.79
N GLN A 58 -19.08 -47.79 -15.35
CA GLN A 58 -19.28 -48.73 -16.49
C GLN A 58 -18.65 -50.06 -16.18
N ILE A 59 -19.32 -51.14 -16.61
CA ILE A 59 -18.73 -52.48 -16.75
C ILE A 59 -18.40 -52.72 -18.21
N LEU A 60 -17.14 -53.03 -18.49
CA LEU A 60 -16.63 -53.27 -19.84
C LEU A 60 -16.21 -54.72 -19.98
N ASP A 61 -16.44 -55.31 -21.18
CA ASP A 61 -15.86 -56.61 -21.56
C ASP A 61 -14.38 -56.45 -22.00
N GLN A 62 -13.77 -57.54 -22.45
CA GLN A 62 -12.37 -57.57 -22.89
C GLN A 62 -12.11 -56.79 -24.21
N ASP A 63 -13.15 -56.52 -24.95
CA ASP A 63 -13.14 -55.75 -26.21
C ASP A 63 -13.51 -54.28 -25.96
N GLU A 64 -13.55 -53.85 -24.67
CA GLU A 64 -13.93 -52.50 -24.19
C GLU A 64 -15.40 -52.11 -24.52
N ASN A 65 -16.28 -53.04 -24.83
CA ASN A 65 -17.70 -52.73 -24.99
C ASN A 65 -18.35 -52.52 -23.63
N VAL A 66 -19.18 -51.47 -23.54
CA VAL A 66 -19.95 -51.17 -22.31
C VAL A 66 -21.12 -52.15 -22.19
N LEU A 67 -21.13 -52.96 -21.12
CA LEU A 67 -22.17 -53.93 -20.84
C LEU A 67 -23.23 -53.40 -19.87
N ASP A 68 -22.82 -52.50 -18.98
CA ASP A 68 -23.68 -51.80 -18.04
C ASP A 68 -23.13 -50.40 -17.72
N GLU A 69 -24.00 -49.45 -17.56
CA GLU A 69 -23.66 -48.08 -17.17
C GLU A 69 -24.70 -47.55 -16.22
N TRP A 70 -24.25 -46.90 -15.12
CA TRP A 70 -25.16 -46.31 -14.17
C TRP A 70 -24.52 -45.11 -13.45
N ILE A 71 -25.36 -44.24 -12.85
CA ILE A 71 -24.95 -43.20 -11.98
C ILE A 71 -25.13 -43.67 -10.54
N THR A 72 -24.09 -43.56 -9.71
CA THR A 72 -24.16 -43.96 -8.30
C THR A 72 -25.09 -43.03 -7.51
N ASP A 73 -25.90 -43.61 -6.62
CA ASP A 73 -26.88 -42.95 -5.77
C ASP A 73 -26.54 -43.04 -4.26
N GLY A 74 -25.37 -43.62 -3.95
CA GLY A 74 -24.92 -43.91 -2.60
C GLY A 74 -25.38 -45.27 -2.08
N THR A 75 -25.99 -46.10 -2.93
CA THR A 75 -26.35 -47.51 -2.59
C THR A 75 -25.49 -48.48 -3.45
N THR A 76 -25.41 -49.76 -2.97
CA THR A 76 -24.74 -50.83 -3.71
C THR A 76 -25.44 -51.08 -5.02
N HIS A 77 -24.76 -50.98 -6.16
CA HIS A 77 -25.27 -51.41 -7.44
C HIS A 77 -25.10 -52.92 -7.62
N THR A 78 -26.16 -53.63 -8.01
CA THR A 78 -26.14 -55.06 -8.13
C THR A 78 -26.50 -55.51 -9.57
N LEU A 79 -25.57 -56.24 -10.18
CA LEU A 79 -25.79 -56.94 -11.45
C LEU A 79 -26.08 -58.39 -11.18
N THR A 80 -27.25 -58.86 -11.63
CA THR A 80 -27.67 -60.26 -11.48
C THR A 80 -27.92 -60.87 -12.85
N ALA A 81 -27.34 -62.07 -13.12
CA ALA A 81 -27.48 -62.83 -14.38
C ALA A 81 -27.06 -62.02 -15.64
N LYS A 82 -26.14 -61.07 -15.51
CA LYS A 82 -25.64 -60.24 -16.63
C LYS A 82 -24.25 -60.65 -17.12
N LEU A 83 -23.38 -61.09 -16.20
CA LEU A 83 -21.98 -61.36 -16.48
C LEU A 83 -21.70 -62.86 -16.43
N THR A 84 -20.83 -63.35 -17.33
CA THR A 84 -20.50 -64.78 -17.47
C THR A 84 -19.48 -65.21 -16.40
N ALA A 85 -19.75 -66.29 -15.70
CA ALA A 85 -18.87 -66.88 -14.69
C ALA A 85 -17.48 -67.19 -15.30
N GLY A 86 -16.41 -66.87 -14.57
CA GLY A 86 -15.01 -67.11 -14.98
C GLY A 86 -14.46 -66.10 -15.98
N GLN A 87 -15.29 -65.17 -16.50
CA GLN A 87 -14.81 -64.10 -17.37
C GLN A 87 -14.34 -62.89 -16.55
N THR A 88 -13.35 -62.17 -17.11
CA THR A 88 -12.80 -60.99 -16.51
C THR A 88 -13.40 -59.74 -17.20
N TYR A 89 -13.78 -58.77 -16.37
CA TYR A 89 -14.40 -57.50 -16.76
C TYR A 89 -13.63 -56.34 -16.16
N THR A 90 -13.78 -55.16 -16.78
CA THR A 90 -13.23 -53.90 -16.24
C THR A 90 -14.36 -53.07 -15.67
N LEU A 91 -14.19 -52.60 -14.41
CA LEU A 91 -14.98 -51.56 -13.80
C LEU A 91 -14.26 -50.24 -14.04
N ARG A 92 -14.89 -49.37 -14.82
CA ARG A 92 -14.38 -48.01 -15.16
C ARG A 92 -15.25 -46.95 -14.55
N GLU A 93 -14.62 -45.90 -14.04
CA GLU A 93 -15.29 -44.66 -13.72
C GLU A 93 -15.19 -43.69 -14.88
N ALA A 94 -16.29 -43.52 -15.64
CA ALA A 94 -16.34 -42.60 -16.77
C ALA A 94 -16.39 -41.14 -16.33
N ALA A 95 -17.00 -40.86 -15.16
CA ALA A 95 -17.00 -39.54 -14.53
C ALA A 95 -17.04 -39.66 -13.00
N ALA A 96 -16.16 -38.95 -12.34
CA ALA A 96 -16.16 -38.86 -10.87
C ALA A 96 -17.26 -37.93 -10.35
N PRO A 97 -17.69 -38.06 -9.08
CA PRO A 97 -18.53 -37.08 -8.43
C PRO A 97 -17.79 -35.72 -8.34
N ALA A 98 -18.53 -34.63 -8.31
CA ALA A 98 -17.95 -33.30 -8.06
C ALA A 98 -17.08 -33.30 -6.79
N GLY A 99 -15.89 -32.72 -6.87
CA GLY A 99 -14.94 -32.65 -5.76
C GLY A 99 -14.06 -33.89 -5.57
N TYR A 100 -14.10 -34.85 -6.48
CA TYR A 100 -13.28 -36.05 -6.42
C TYR A 100 -12.45 -36.27 -7.70
N TYR A 101 -11.32 -36.95 -7.56
CA TYR A 101 -10.54 -37.44 -8.71
C TYR A 101 -11.18 -38.69 -9.28
N THR A 102 -11.07 -38.87 -10.61
CA THR A 102 -11.53 -40.11 -11.26
C THR A 102 -10.67 -41.30 -10.81
N ALA A 103 -11.31 -42.38 -10.39
CA ALA A 103 -10.62 -43.59 -10.00
C ALA A 103 -10.03 -44.30 -11.24
N ALA A 104 -8.90 -44.96 -11.07
CA ALA A 104 -8.34 -45.82 -12.09
C ALA A 104 -9.25 -47.05 -12.35
N ASP A 105 -9.21 -47.56 -13.59
CA ASP A 105 -9.90 -48.79 -13.96
C ASP A 105 -9.51 -49.96 -13.04
N SER A 106 -10.49 -50.76 -12.62
CA SER A 106 -10.29 -51.95 -11.79
C SER A 106 -10.83 -53.19 -12.51
N THR A 107 -10.03 -54.24 -12.57
CA THR A 107 -10.46 -55.50 -13.20
C THR A 107 -10.91 -56.51 -12.16
N PHE A 108 -11.94 -57.33 -12.49
CA PHE A 108 -12.41 -58.41 -11.64
C PHE A 108 -12.85 -59.61 -12.48
N THR A 109 -12.76 -60.80 -11.91
CA THR A 109 -13.24 -62.03 -12.53
C THR A 109 -14.48 -62.52 -11.81
N VAL A 110 -15.55 -62.87 -12.55
CA VAL A 110 -16.79 -63.36 -11.97
C VAL A 110 -16.59 -64.74 -11.33
N ASN A 111 -17.03 -64.95 -10.12
CA ASN A 111 -16.85 -66.18 -9.38
C ASN A 111 -17.52 -67.37 -10.09
N LEU A 112 -16.81 -68.52 -10.10
CA LEU A 112 -17.28 -69.78 -10.73
C LEU A 112 -18.20 -70.58 -9.80
N ASP A 113 -18.23 -70.26 -8.50
CA ASP A 113 -18.97 -71.01 -7.47
C ASP A 113 -20.32 -70.39 -7.13
N GLY A 114 -20.74 -69.37 -7.83
CA GLY A 114 -21.99 -68.63 -7.59
C GLY A 114 -21.99 -67.72 -6.39
N THR A 115 -20.88 -67.59 -5.69
CA THR A 115 -20.77 -66.56 -4.64
C THR A 115 -20.76 -65.16 -5.23
N PRO A 116 -21.43 -64.16 -4.62
CA PRO A 116 -21.40 -62.80 -5.13
C PRO A 116 -19.99 -62.19 -5.12
N ASN A 117 -19.59 -61.58 -6.27
CA ASN A 117 -18.43 -60.68 -6.26
C ASN A 117 -18.82 -59.38 -5.52
N ALA A 118 -17.96 -58.93 -4.61
CA ALA A 118 -18.07 -57.61 -3.95
C ALA A 118 -16.87 -56.76 -4.36
N ILE A 119 -17.13 -55.64 -5.02
CA ILE A 119 -16.12 -54.73 -5.56
C ILE A 119 -16.34 -53.38 -4.96
N THR A 120 -15.28 -52.77 -4.42
CA THR A 120 -15.33 -51.40 -3.86
C THR A 120 -14.41 -50.49 -4.67
N LEU A 121 -14.96 -49.44 -5.26
CA LEU A 121 -14.20 -48.42 -5.97
C LEU A 121 -14.12 -47.12 -5.12
N TYR A 122 -12.89 -46.68 -4.90
CA TYR A 122 -12.61 -45.52 -4.03
C TYR A 122 -12.32 -44.28 -4.86
N ASN A 123 -12.88 -43.11 -4.42
CA ASN A 123 -12.45 -41.81 -4.93
C ASN A 123 -11.82 -41.00 -3.82
N ILE A 124 -10.75 -40.31 -4.18
CA ILE A 124 -10.02 -39.37 -3.31
C ILE A 124 -10.50 -37.97 -3.66
N LYS A 125 -10.72 -37.14 -2.66
CA LYS A 125 -11.09 -35.73 -2.84
C LYS A 125 -10.01 -34.96 -3.60
N THR A 126 -10.44 -34.04 -4.46
CA THR A 126 -9.54 -33.05 -5.09
C THR A 126 -8.92 -32.18 -4.01
N LYS A 127 -7.67 -31.77 -4.22
CA LYS A 127 -6.94 -30.88 -3.32
C LYS A 127 -6.24 -29.81 -4.13
N VAL A 128 -6.49 -28.55 -3.73
CA VAL A 128 -5.83 -27.38 -4.28
C VAL A 128 -5.24 -26.59 -3.13
N GLU A 129 -3.94 -26.33 -3.18
CA GLU A 129 -3.23 -25.48 -2.23
C GLU A 129 -2.89 -24.15 -2.87
N ILE A 130 -3.36 -23.05 -2.30
CA ILE A 130 -3.15 -21.68 -2.81
C ILE A 130 -2.39 -20.88 -1.78
N THR A 131 -1.26 -20.29 -2.23
CA THR A 131 -0.46 -19.41 -1.39
C THR A 131 -0.35 -18.03 -2.03
N LYS A 132 -0.56 -17.00 -1.22
CA LYS A 132 -0.31 -15.61 -1.59
C LYS A 132 1.10 -15.23 -1.16
N TYR A 133 1.88 -14.61 -2.05
CA TYR A 133 3.26 -14.19 -1.82
C TYR A 133 3.46 -12.71 -2.15
N ASP A 134 4.53 -12.13 -1.60
CA ASP A 134 5.12 -10.91 -2.16
C ASP A 134 5.69 -11.17 -3.56
N ILE A 135 6.11 -10.13 -4.27
CA ILE A 135 6.64 -10.25 -5.64
C ILE A 135 7.86 -11.16 -5.74
N THR A 136 8.66 -11.30 -4.67
CA THR A 136 9.82 -12.19 -4.65
C THR A 136 9.39 -13.67 -4.74
N GLY A 137 8.18 -14.00 -4.28
CA GLY A 137 7.65 -15.36 -4.25
C GLY A 137 8.23 -16.22 -3.15
N THR A 138 8.86 -15.63 -2.14
CA THR A 138 9.49 -16.36 -1.03
C THR A 138 8.82 -16.10 0.31
N ASN A 139 8.20 -14.92 0.49
CA ASN A 139 7.54 -14.56 1.72
C ASN A 139 6.02 -14.65 1.54
N PRO A 140 5.33 -15.53 2.28
CA PRO A 140 3.87 -15.53 2.29
C PRO A 140 3.33 -14.15 2.70
N LEU A 141 2.27 -13.71 2.01
CA LEU A 141 1.65 -12.41 2.19
C LEU A 141 0.26 -12.57 2.82
N PRO A 142 0.11 -12.33 4.14
CA PRO A 142 -1.18 -12.37 4.81
C PRO A 142 -2.00 -11.09 4.55
N GLY A 143 -3.34 -11.21 4.66
CA GLY A 143 -4.26 -10.08 4.62
C GLY A 143 -4.92 -9.82 3.27
N ALA A 144 -4.54 -10.50 2.19
CA ALA A 144 -5.23 -10.44 0.91
C ALA A 144 -6.59 -11.15 0.98
N LYS A 145 -7.65 -10.57 0.45
CA LYS A 145 -8.94 -11.23 0.29
C LYS A 145 -8.99 -11.89 -1.09
N LEU A 146 -9.08 -13.22 -1.09
CA LEU A 146 -8.99 -14.05 -2.29
C LEU A 146 -10.28 -14.83 -2.53
N GLN A 147 -10.59 -15.06 -3.80
CA GLN A 147 -11.72 -15.88 -4.25
C GLN A 147 -11.26 -16.85 -5.34
N VAL A 148 -11.77 -18.08 -5.29
CA VAL A 148 -11.75 -18.98 -6.44
C VAL A 148 -13.11 -18.92 -7.11
N LYS A 149 -13.13 -18.63 -8.41
CA LYS A 149 -14.33 -18.53 -9.24
C LYS A 149 -14.32 -19.57 -10.35
N ASP A 150 -15.49 -20.07 -10.74
CA ASP A 150 -15.62 -20.79 -12.00
C ASP A 150 -15.54 -19.81 -13.20
N LEU A 151 -15.57 -20.34 -14.42
CA LEU A 151 -15.48 -19.50 -15.63
C LEU A 151 -16.77 -18.68 -15.89
N ASP A 152 -17.86 -18.98 -15.20
CA ASP A 152 -19.13 -18.23 -15.24
C ASP A 152 -19.14 -17.10 -14.18
N GLY A 153 -18.10 -17.03 -13.33
CA GLY A 153 -17.92 -16.03 -12.30
C GLY A 153 -18.54 -16.36 -10.94
N ASN A 154 -19.06 -17.59 -10.75
CA ASN A 154 -19.58 -18.02 -9.45
C ASN A 154 -18.43 -18.27 -8.49
N VAL A 155 -18.56 -17.78 -7.24
CA VAL A 155 -17.56 -17.98 -6.18
C VAL A 155 -17.67 -19.39 -5.65
N MET A 156 -16.59 -20.17 -5.75
CA MET A 156 -16.46 -21.53 -5.26
C MET A 156 -15.88 -21.59 -3.86
N ASP A 157 -14.97 -20.63 -3.53
CA ASP A 157 -14.36 -20.48 -2.21
C ASP A 157 -13.87 -19.05 -2.01
N GLU A 158 -13.83 -18.58 -0.76
CA GLU A 158 -13.38 -17.22 -0.38
C GLU A 158 -12.69 -17.26 0.97
N TRP A 159 -11.52 -16.60 1.07
CA TRP A 159 -10.75 -16.53 2.33
C TRP A 159 -9.86 -15.29 2.38
N THR A 160 -9.31 -15.04 3.57
CA THR A 160 -8.20 -14.08 3.74
C THR A 160 -6.89 -14.83 3.84
N SER A 161 -5.87 -14.42 3.06
CA SER A 161 -4.55 -15.06 3.05
C SER A 161 -3.87 -14.99 4.41
N THR A 162 -3.05 -15.99 4.71
CA THR A 162 -2.24 -16.11 5.92
C THR A 162 -0.78 -16.43 5.56
N ASP A 163 0.03 -16.72 6.56
CA ASP A 163 1.40 -17.24 6.38
C ASP A 163 1.46 -18.70 5.88
N LYS A 164 0.30 -19.33 5.63
CA LYS A 164 0.15 -20.72 5.18
C LYS A 164 -0.67 -20.80 3.92
N ALA A 165 -0.43 -21.86 3.13
CA ALA A 165 -1.29 -22.21 2.03
C ALA A 165 -2.74 -22.45 2.50
N HIS A 166 -3.70 -21.94 1.73
CA HIS A 166 -5.11 -22.25 1.89
C HIS A 166 -5.42 -23.55 1.13
N LEU A 167 -6.00 -24.53 1.83
CA LEU A 167 -6.37 -25.82 1.26
C LEU A 167 -7.85 -25.85 0.91
N ILE A 168 -8.16 -26.05 -0.39
CA ILE A 168 -9.50 -26.32 -0.88
C ILE A 168 -9.60 -27.83 -1.13
N GLU A 169 -10.43 -28.53 -0.35
CA GLU A 169 -10.56 -29.99 -0.44
C GLU A 169 -12.00 -30.41 -0.75
N GLY A 170 -12.16 -31.19 -1.85
CA GLY A 170 -13.45 -31.77 -2.20
C GLY A 170 -14.49 -30.76 -2.73
N VAL A 171 -14.06 -29.59 -3.22
CA VAL A 171 -14.93 -28.55 -3.76
C VAL A 171 -14.79 -28.43 -5.29
N LEU A 172 -13.56 -28.39 -5.76
CA LEU A 172 -13.26 -28.15 -7.17
C LEU A 172 -13.23 -29.46 -7.97
N VAL A 173 -13.65 -29.39 -9.23
CA VAL A 173 -13.74 -30.57 -10.11
C VAL A 173 -12.41 -30.84 -10.80
N SER A 174 -11.97 -32.08 -10.78
CA SER A 174 -10.75 -32.57 -11.45
C SER A 174 -10.76 -32.25 -12.95
N GLY A 175 -9.65 -31.71 -13.47
CA GLY A 175 -9.47 -31.31 -14.85
C GLY A 175 -10.19 -30.03 -15.28
N GLN A 176 -10.96 -29.38 -14.40
CA GLN A 176 -11.62 -28.12 -14.70
C GLN A 176 -10.71 -26.92 -14.41
N THR A 177 -10.95 -25.84 -15.15
CA THR A 177 -10.22 -24.57 -14.99
C THR A 177 -11.04 -23.58 -14.17
N TYR A 178 -10.37 -22.89 -13.28
CA TYR A 178 -10.91 -21.88 -12.36
C TYR A 178 -10.10 -20.60 -12.44
N ILE A 179 -10.66 -19.51 -11.91
CA ILE A 179 -10.02 -18.20 -11.80
C ILE A 179 -9.70 -17.96 -10.32
N LEU A 180 -8.43 -17.69 -10.02
CA LEU A 180 -8.03 -17.10 -8.75
C LEU A 180 -8.08 -15.58 -8.88
N HIS A 181 -8.93 -14.95 -8.09
CA HIS A 181 -9.22 -13.53 -8.07
C HIS A 181 -8.83 -12.95 -6.72
N GLU A 182 -8.16 -11.80 -6.72
CA GLU A 182 -7.93 -11.02 -5.53
C GLU A 182 -8.95 -9.89 -5.46
N GLU A 183 -9.76 -9.87 -4.41
CA GLU A 183 -10.76 -8.81 -4.20
C GLU A 183 -10.13 -7.57 -3.55
N THR A 184 -9.21 -7.78 -2.59
CA THR A 184 -8.44 -6.71 -1.94
C THR A 184 -7.02 -7.16 -1.65
N ALA A 185 -6.05 -6.33 -2.01
CA ALA A 185 -4.66 -6.50 -1.60
C ALA A 185 -4.45 -6.02 -0.15
N PRO A 186 -3.41 -6.48 0.55
CA PRO A 186 -3.00 -5.93 1.83
C PRO A 186 -2.50 -4.48 1.68
N ASP A 187 -2.50 -3.72 2.77
CA ASP A 187 -1.95 -2.36 2.80
C ASP A 187 -0.49 -2.36 2.31
N GLY A 188 -0.15 -1.40 1.49
CA GLY A 188 1.18 -1.27 0.90
C GLY A 188 1.44 -2.14 -0.34
N TYR A 189 0.46 -2.91 -0.78
CA TYR A 189 0.56 -3.77 -1.96
C TYR A 189 -0.43 -3.38 -3.05
N VAL A 190 -0.13 -3.84 -4.26
CA VAL A 190 -0.94 -3.61 -5.47
C VAL A 190 -1.79 -4.84 -5.74
N LEU A 191 -3.05 -4.62 -6.08
CA LEU A 191 -3.99 -5.68 -6.42
C LEU A 191 -3.46 -6.54 -7.60
N ALA A 192 -3.35 -7.86 -7.40
CA ALA A 192 -2.93 -8.77 -8.47
C ALA A 192 -4.02 -8.90 -9.54
N SER A 193 -3.58 -9.12 -10.78
CA SER A 193 -4.49 -9.51 -11.86
C SER A 193 -4.99 -10.94 -11.67
N ASP A 194 -6.22 -11.20 -12.14
CA ASP A 194 -6.79 -12.53 -12.17
C ASP A 194 -5.87 -13.54 -12.87
N MET A 195 -5.78 -14.74 -12.29
CA MET A 195 -5.03 -15.83 -12.89
C MET A 195 -5.86 -17.11 -13.01
N GLN A 196 -5.70 -17.84 -14.12
CA GLN A 196 -6.36 -19.12 -14.30
C GLN A 196 -5.47 -20.27 -13.85
N PHE A 197 -6.09 -21.30 -13.27
CA PHE A 197 -5.43 -22.56 -12.96
C PHE A 197 -6.38 -23.73 -13.25
N THR A 198 -5.81 -24.91 -13.53
CA THR A 198 -6.59 -26.13 -13.77
C THR A 198 -6.29 -27.13 -12.66
N VAL A 199 -7.33 -27.76 -12.12
CA VAL A 199 -7.18 -28.81 -11.10
C VAL A 199 -6.54 -30.03 -11.74
N ASN A 200 -5.43 -30.53 -11.18
CA ASN A 200 -4.73 -31.69 -11.69
C ASN A 200 -5.68 -32.90 -11.82
N PRO A 201 -5.72 -33.58 -12.99
CA PRO A 201 -6.59 -34.75 -13.17
C PRO A 201 -5.98 -36.04 -12.62
N ASP A 202 -4.69 -36.06 -12.30
CA ASP A 202 -3.92 -37.27 -11.97
C ASP A 202 -3.94 -37.64 -10.48
N GLY A 203 -4.73 -36.95 -9.67
CA GLY A 203 -4.82 -37.20 -8.22
C GLY A 203 -3.75 -36.49 -7.37
N THR A 204 -2.84 -35.74 -7.99
CA THR A 204 -1.84 -34.95 -7.27
C THR A 204 -2.45 -33.62 -6.77
N ILE A 205 -1.88 -33.06 -5.71
CA ILE A 205 -2.27 -31.75 -5.19
C ILE A 205 -1.94 -30.67 -6.23
N THR A 206 -2.93 -29.85 -6.60
CA THR A 206 -2.72 -28.66 -7.43
C THR A 206 -2.19 -27.54 -6.55
N THR A 207 -1.02 -26.99 -6.87
CA THR A 207 -0.45 -25.85 -6.15
C THR A 207 -0.53 -24.60 -7.01
N VAL A 208 -1.01 -23.50 -6.41
CA VAL A 208 -1.19 -22.21 -7.07
C VAL A 208 -0.53 -21.12 -6.22
N ALA A 209 0.20 -20.22 -6.87
CA ALA A 209 0.86 -19.08 -6.20
C ALA A 209 0.45 -17.78 -6.88
N MET A 210 -0.11 -16.85 -6.12
CA MET A 210 -0.40 -15.49 -6.57
C MET A 210 0.56 -14.52 -5.86
N LYS A 211 1.00 -13.46 -6.57
CA LYS A 211 2.01 -12.53 -6.07
C LYS A 211 1.54 -11.10 -6.20
N ASP A 212 1.86 -10.27 -5.19
CA ASP A 212 1.66 -8.83 -5.24
C ASP A 212 2.99 -8.08 -5.26
N ASP A 213 3.03 -7.01 -6.02
CA ASP A 213 4.09 -6.00 -5.94
C ASP A 213 3.73 -4.96 -4.88
N THR A 214 4.74 -4.25 -4.36
CA THR A 214 4.55 -3.15 -3.44
C THR A 214 4.12 -1.88 -4.17
N THR A 215 3.37 -1.02 -3.48
CA THR A 215 3.15 0.34 -3.95
C THR A 215 4.44 1.14 -3.90
N LYS A 216 4.61 2.09 -4.84
CA LYS A 216 5.82 2.91 -4.94
C LYS A 216 5.44 4.36 -5.18
N VAL A 217 5.94 5.25 -4.33
CA VAL A 217 5.78 6.70 -4.47
C VAL A 217 7.15 7.35 -4.43
N SER A 218 7.45 8.16 -5.45
CA SER A 218 8.72 8.90 -5.57
C SER A 218 8.43 10.39 -5.42
N ILE A 219 9.02 11.01 -4.40
CA ILE A 219 8.79 12.41 -4.05
C ILE A 219 10.06 13.21 -4.24
N THR A 220 9.96 14.30 -5.00
CA THR A 220 11.09 15.19 -5.23
C THR A 220 10.73 16.61 -4.81
N LYS A 221 11.62 17.25 -4.07
CA LYS A 221 11.55 18.66 -3.69
C LYS A 221 12.43 19.47 -4.62
N TYR A 222 11.89 20.56 -5.18
CA TYR A 222 12.58 21.41 -6.16
C TYR A 222 12.60 22.88 -5.74
N ASP A 223 13.64 23.60 -6.16
CA ASP A 223 13.65 25.05 -6.28
C ASP A 223 12.87 25.47 -7.54
N LEU A 224 11.82 26.24 -7.36
CA LEU A 224 10.92 26.69 -8.42
C LEU A 224 11.64 27.48 -9.53
N THR A 225 12.71 28.21 -9.19
CA THR A 225 13.41 29.10 -10.12
C THR A 225 14.45 28.38 -10.96
N SER A 226 15.25 27.51 -10.33
CA SER A 226 16.31 26.78 -11.00
C SER A 226 15.88 25.43 -11.56
N GLY A 227 14.77 24.85 -11.05
CA GLY A 227 14.32 23.49 -11.36
C GLY A 227 15.26 22.41 -10.86
N LYS A 228 16.15 22.72 -9.92
CA LYS A 228 17.06 21.76 -9.29
C LYS A 228 16.43 21.22 -8.01
N GLU A 229 16.83 20.02 -7.65
CA GLU A 229 16.46 19.43 -6.35
C GLU A 229 16.89 20.35 -5.21
N LEU A 230 16.02 20.46 -4.22
CA LEU A 230 16.17 21.33 -3.07
C LEU A 230 16.31 20.51 -1.78
N PRO A 231 17.54 20.33 -1.26
CA PRO A 231 17.76 19.62 -0.01
C PRO A 231 17.48 20.52 1.21
N GLY A 232 17.10 19.90 2.32
CA GLY A 232 16.97 20.54 3.64
C GLY A 232 15.55 20.93 4.05
N ALA A 233 14.52 20.68 3.23
CA ALA A 233 13.13 20.83 3.61
C ALA A 233 12.69 19.66 4.50
N THR A 234 11.94 19.93 5.56
CA THR A 234 11.27 18.88 6.36
C THR A 234 9.90 18.62 5.78
N LEU A 235 9.66 17.38 5.31
CA LEU A 235 8.46 16.96 4.63
C LEU A 235 7.74 15.85 5.39
N GLN A 236 6.42 15.83 5.30
CA GLN A 236 5.56 14.79 5.88
C GLN A 236 4.56 14.27 4.85
N ILE A 237 4.28 12.98 4.91
CA ILE A 237 3.08 12.38 4.31
C ILE A 237 2.02 12.24 5.38
N ILE A 238 0.81 12.70 5.07
CA ILE A 238 -0.33 12.73 5.98
C ILE A 238 -1.50 11.99 5.32
N ASP A 239 -2.16 11.10 6.09
CA ASP A 239 -3.37 10.42 5.65
C ASP A 239 -4.61 11.33 5.71
N LYS A 240 -5.77 10.83 5.27
CA LYS A 240 -7.06 11.53 5.28
C LYS A 240 -7.56 11.90 6.68
N ASP A 241 -7.07 11.21 7.72
CA ASP A 241 -7.45 11.44 9.12
C ASP A 241 -6.50 12.41 9.83
N GLY A 242 -5.46 12.89 9.12
CA GLY A 242 -4.46 13.83 9.61
C GLY A 242 -3.31 13.18 10.36
N ASN A 243 -3.16 11.85 10.29
CA ASN A 243 -2.03 11.16 10.90
C ASN A 243 -0.79 11.27 10.00
N VAL A 244 0.36 11.53 10.62
CA VAL A 244 1.64 11.50 9.92
C VAL A 244 2.06 10.05 9.70
N ILE A 245 2.21 9.67 8.44
CA ILE A 245 2.67 8.34 8.03
C ILE A 245 4.19 8.28 8.01
N GLU A 246 4.83 9.32 7.44
CA GLU A 246 6.28 9.42 7.33
C GLU A 246 6.72 10.87 7.40
N GLU A 247 7.94 11.11 7.95
CA GLU A 247 8.60 12.42 8.00
C GLU A 247 10.08 12.25 7.63
N TRP A 248 10.59 13.12 6.76
CA TRP A 248 12.01 13.10 6.35
C TRP A 248 12.51 14.49 5.98
N ILE A 249 13.82 14.59 5.79
CA ILE A 249 14.46 15.79 5.26
C ILE A 249 14.80 15.55 3.78
N SER A 250 14.41 16.49 2.89
CA SER A 250 14.70 16.41 1.46
C SER A 250 16.20 16.39 1.18
N THR A 251 16.59 15.67 0.15
CA THR A 251 17.97 15.56 -0.33
C THR A 251 18.05 16.00 -1.81
N SER A 252 19.22 15.85 -2.43
CA SER A 252 19.40 16.02 -3.87
C SER A 252 18.93 14.81 -4.69
N GLU A 253 18.19 13.90 -4.08
CA GLU A 253 17.63 12.71 -4.73
C GLU A 253 16.17 12.58 -4.33
N ALA A 254 15.36 11.95 -5.17
CA ALA A 254 13.98 11.65 -4.87
C ALA A 254 13.88 10.70 -3.66
N HIS A 255 12.95 10.97 -2.77
CA HIS A 255 12.60 10.08 -1.66
C HIS A 255 11.62 9.01 -2.15
N LEU A 256 12.01 7.75 -2.04
CA LEU A 256 11.19 6.60 -2.44
C LEU A 256 10.51 6.00 -1.23
N ILE A 257 9.18 5.97 -1.26
CA ILE A 257 8.32 5.30 -0.27
C ILE A 257 7.81 4.02 -0.92
N GLU A 258 8.11 2.87 -0.34
CA GLU A 258 7.77 1.56 -0.90
C GLU A 258 7.05 0.68 0.13
N GLY A 259 5.88 0.14 -0.24
CA GLY A 259 5.13 -0.80 0.60
C GLY A 259 4.50 -0.20 1.86
N ILE A 260 4.33 1.12 1.91
CA ILE A 260 3.78 1.81 3.10
C ILE A 260 2.40 2.41 2.78
N LEU A 261 2.23 2.99 1.61
CA LEU A 261 1.01 3.69 1.22
C LEU A 261 0.07 2.75 0.46
N THR A 262 -1.24 2.85 0.71
CA THR A 262 -2.25 1.98 0.11
C THR A 262 -2.58 2.41 -1.32
N ALA A 263 -2.63 1.48 -2.24
CA ALA A 263 -2.99 1.68 -3.65
C ALA A 263 -4.39 2.31 -3.79
N GLY A 264 -4.52 3.36 -4.61
CA GLY A 264 -5.78 4.06 -4.85
C GLY A 264 -6.20 5.05 -3.76
N GLU A 265 -5.53 5.06 -2.59
CA GLU A 265 -5.80 6.04 -1.53
C GLU A 265 -5.09 7.37 -1.80
N THR A 266 -5.67 8.45 -1.25
CA THR A 266 -5.16 9.81 -1.41
C THR A 266 -4.48 10.28 -0.14
N TYR A 267 -3.30 10.86 -0.29
CA TYR A 267 -2.44 11.39 0.77
C TYR A 267 -2.11 12.86 0.51
N THR A 268 -1.63 13.54 1.54
CA THR A 268 -1.15 14.92 1.49
C THR A 268 0.35 14.95 1.77
N LEU A 269 1.13 15.52 0.85
CA LEU A 269 2.51 15.91 1.08
C LEU A 269 2.49 17.32 1.67
N ARG A 270 3.04 17.49 2.86
CA ARG A 270 3.15 18.76 3.60
C ARG A 270 4.59 19.10 3.88
N GLU A 271 4.91 20.36 3.73
CA GLU A 271 6.18 20.92 4.18
C GLU A 271 6.02 21.54 5.57
N ILE A 272 6.86 21.11 6.51
CA ILE A 272 6.90 21.62 7.87
C ILE A 272 7.88 22.79 7.99
N SER A 273 9.00 22.70 7.29
CA SER A 273 9.98 23.77 7.22
C SER A 273 10.72 23.77 5.89
N ALA A 274 10.83 24.93 5.27
CA ALA A 274 11.66 25.14 4.09
C ALA A 274 13.15 25.28 4.45
N PRO A 275 14.07 25.04 3.54
CA PRO A 275 15.47 25.39 3.70
C PRO A 275 15.63 26.91 3.84
N ASN A 276 16.75 27.34 4.46
CA ASN A 276 17.06 28.75 4.59
C ASN A 276 17.12 29.41 3.20
N GLY A 277 16.40 30.52 3.04
CA GLY A 277 16.34 31.25 1.78
C GLY A 277 15.17 30.87 0.86
N TRP A 278 14.30 29.97 1.28
CA TRP A 278 13.08 29.58 0.55
C TRP A 278 11.83 29.76 1.40
N THR A 279 10.68 29.83 0.75
CA THR A 279 9.35 29.89 1.38
C THR A 279 8.76 28.49 1.50
N ILE A 280 7.95 28.26 2.54
CA ILE A 280 7.20 27.01 2.70
C ILE A 280 6.17 26.88 1.56
N SER A 281 6.12 25.72 0.93
CA SER A 281 5.12 25.38 -0.08
C SER A 281 3.75 25.08 0.51
N GLU A 282 2.70 25.28 -0.31
CA GLU A 282 1.38 24.74 0.01
C GLU A 282 1.36 23.21 -0.04
N ASP A 283 0.41 22.60 0.68
CA ASP A 283 0.19 21.16 0.67
C ASP A 283 -0.11 20.64 -0.75
N VAL A 284 0.48 19.50 -1.11
CA VAL A 284 0.23 18.80 -2.38
C VAL A 284 -0.52 17.50 -2.10
N THR A 285 -1.71 17.35 -2.68
CA THR A 285 -2.46 16.09 -2.60
C THR A 285 -2.13 15.19 -3.78
N PHE A 286 -1.97 13.88 -3.54
CA PHE A 286 -1.72 12.87 -4.58
C PHE A 286 -2.42 11.57 -4.26
N THR A 287 -2.71 10.78 -5.30
CA THR A 287 -3.30 9.43 -5.17
C THR A 287 -2.26 8.40 -5.60
N VAL A 288 -2.10 7.35 -4.79
CA VAL A 288 -1.17 6.26 -5.09
C VAL A 288 -1.68 5.45 -6.28
N ASN A 289 -0.85 5.22 -7.29
CA ASN A 289 -1.22 4.45 -8.46
C ASN A 289 -1.63 3.02 -8.08
N ALA A 290 -2.80 2.61 -8.57
CA ALA A 290 -3.34 1.28 -8.28
C ALA A 290 -2.83 0.18 -9.23
N ASP A 291 -2.11 0.55 -10.29
CA ASP A 291 -1.60 -0.35 -11.33
C ASP A 291 -0.15 -0.82 -11.11
N GLY A 292 0.46 -0.46 -9.96
CA GLY A 292 1.84 -0.80 -9.60
C GLY A 292 2.91 0.07 -10.24
N THR A 293 2.54 1.05 -11.06
CA THR A 293 3.50 2.04 -11.55
C THR A 293 3.89 3.02 -10.44
N ILE A 294 5.09 3.60 -10.53
CA ILE A 294 5.56 4.59 -9.55
C ILE A 294 4.69 5.84 -9.62
N THR A 295 4.14 6.27 -8.48
CA THR A 295 3.49 7.57 -8.33
C THR A 295 4.58 8.63 -8.14
N HIS A 296 4.69 9.59 -9.06
CA HIS A 296 5.63 10.70 -8.96
C HIS A 296 4.93 11.92 -8.38
N VAL A 297 5.52 12.50 -7.32
CA VAL A 297 5.03 13.69 -6.64
C VAL A 297 6.14 14.72 -6.57
N GLU A 298 5.85 15.95 -6.96
CA GLU A 298 6.78 17.05 -6.98
C GLU A 298 6.27 18.19 -6.09
N MET A 299 7.17 18.82 -5.34
CA MET A 299 6.88 20.01 -4.53
C MET A 299 7.95 21.06 -4.78
N TYR A 300 7.54 22.32 -4.91
CA TYR A 300 8.41 23.42 -5.35
C TYR A 300 8.41 24.54 -4.31
N ASP A 301 9.61 24.97 -3.89
CA ASP A 301 9.78 26.17 -3.06
C ASP A 301 10.20 27.36 -3.89
N LYS A 302 9.64 28.51 -3.56
CA LYS A 302 10.01 29.78 -4.11
C LYS A 302 11.18 30.36 -3.31
N PRO A 303 12.29 30.79 -3.96
CA PRO A 303 13.35 31.45 -3.24
C PRO A 303 12.88 32.83 -2.73
N THR A 304 13.37 33.24 -1.56
CA THR A 304 13.15 34.59 -1.06
C THR A 304 13.81 35.61 -2.00
N SER A 305 13.17 36.77 -2.15
CA SER A 305 13.67 37.88 -2.98
C SER A 305 13.52 39.19 -2.21
N VAL A 306 14.64 39.69 -1.69
CA VAL A 306 14.69 40.95 -0.91
C VAL A 306 15.40 42.02 -1.73
N SER A 307 14.68 43.09 -2.05
CA SER A 307 15.19 44.25 -2.79
C SER A 307 15.50 45.38 -1.84
N LEU A 308 16.77 45.81 -1.80
CA LEU A 308 17.25 46.89 -0.92
C LEU A 308 17.56 48.13 -1.77
N ARG A 309 16.84 49.23 -1.51
CA ARG A 309 17.02 50.51 -2.23
C ARG A 309 17.56 51.60 -1.32
N LYS A 310 18.47 52.38 -1.85
CA LYS A 310 18.98 53.60 -1.22
C LYS A 310 18.57 54.82 -2.07
N VAL A 311 17.76 55.70 -1.48
CA VAL A 311 17.19 56.84 -2.21
C VAL A 311 17.39 58.16 -1.46
N ASP A 312 17.28 59.30 -2.17
CA ASP A 312 17.18 60.62 -1.55
C ASP A 312 15.72 60.93 -1.18
N THR A 313 15.51 62.09 -0.55
CA THR A 313 14.17 62.56 -0.14
C THR A 313 13.23 62.82 -1.32
N ASP A 314 13.75 62.94 -2.53
CA ASP A 314 12.98 63.09 -3.77
C ASP A 314 12.67 61.74 -4.41
N GLY A 315 13.15 60.62 -3.84
CA GLY A 315 12.94 59.24 -4.33
C GLY A 315 13.91 58.78 -5.41
N ASN A 316 14.96 59.54 -5.70
CA ASN A 316 15.99 59.18 -6.66
C ASN A 316 17.01 58.23 -6.04
N ASP A 317 17.41 57.17 -6.76
CA ASP A 317 18.41 56.23 -6.26
C ASP A 317 19.80 56.91 -6.08
N ILE A 318 20.41 56.63 -4.91
CA ILE A 318 21.71 57.18 -4.53
C ILE A 318 22.82 56.20 -4.89
N LYS A 319 23.92 56.75 -5.43
CA LYS A 319 25.13 56.04 -5.79
C LYS A 319 26.28 56.38 -4.85
N GLY A 320 27.05 55.37 -4.42
CA GLY A 320 28.26 55.54 -3.64
C GLY A 320 28.07 55.46 -2.12
N ALA A 321 26.89 55.15 -1.61
CA ALA A 321 26.68 54.79 -0.22
C ALA A 321 27.28 53.41 0.06
N VAL A 322 27.97 53.21 1.17
CA VAL A 322 28.42 51.90 1.66
C VAL A 322 27.38 51.35 2.62
N MET A 323 26.74 50.27 2.20
CA MET A 323 25.65 49.63 2.93
C MET A 323 26.10 48.31 3.55
N GLN A 324 25.52 47.94 4.67
CA GLN A 324 25.68 46.65 5.30
C GLN A 324 24.30 46.05 5.61
N LEU A 325 24.15 44.77 5.38
CA LEU A 325 23.07 43.95 5.87
C LEU A 325 23.55 43.21 7.12
N LEU A 326 22.84 43.35 8.23
CA LEU A 326 23.19 42.74 9.51
C LEU A 326 22.12 41.74 9.93
N ASP A 327 22.56 40.63 10.56
CA ASP A 327 21.67 39.71 11.22
C ASP A 327 21.15 40.27 12.58
N LYS A 328 20.33 39.49 13.28
CA LYS A 328 19.79 39.82 14.61
C LYS A 328 20.89 40.05 15.68
N ASP A 329 22.05 39.40 15.52
CA ASP A 329 23.20 39.48 16.42
C ASP A 329 24.19 40.56 16.00
N LYS A 330 23.81 41.38 15.00
CA LYS A 330 24.59 42.45 14.37
C LYS A 330 25.87 42.00 13.65
N ASN A 331 25.94 40.72 13.22
CA ASN A 331 26.99 40.29 12.34
C ASN A 331 26.70 40.79 10.93
N VAL A 332 27.75 41.19 10.20
CA VAL A 332 27.61 41.60 8.79
C VAL A 332 27.41 40.35 7.92
N ILE A 333 26.24 40.26 7.29
CA ILE A 333 25.91 39.25 6.30
C ILE A 333 26.54 39.62 4.96
N GLU A 334 26.35 40.88 4.54
CA GLU A 334 26.86 41.43 3.28
C GLU A 334 27.19 42.90 3.40
N GLU A 335 28.20 43.38 2.68
CA GLU A 335 28.58 44.78 2.50
C GLU A 335 28.71 45.11 1.01
N TRP A 336 28.07 46.18 0.56
CA TRP A 336 28.13 46.60 -0.83
C TRP A 336 28.14 48.12 -0.95
N THR A 337 28.54 48.64 -2.12
CA THR A 337 28.44 50.05 -2.47
C THR A 337 27.30 50.24 -3.48
N THR A 338 26.37 51.17 -3.19
CA THR A 338 25.24 51.44 -4.05
C THR A 338 25.70 51.98 -5.41
N ASP A 339 25.12 51.46 -6.49
CA ASP A 339 25.44 51.84 -7.88
C ASP A 339 24.34 52.68 -8.55
N GLY A 340 23.26 52.99 -7.81
CA GLY A 340 22.07 53.67 -8.32
C GLY A 340 20.98 52.72 -8.82
N THR A 341 21.08 51.46 -8.45
CA THR A 341 20.02 50.43 -8.67
C THR A 341 19.69 49.73 -7.34
N ALA A 342 18.59 49.00 -7.31
CA ALA A 342 18.26 48.15 -6.15
C ALA A 342 19.26 46.97 -6.04
N HIS A 343 19.75 46.72 -4.83
CA HIS A 343 20.52 45.52 -4.50
C HIS A 343 19.57 44.41 -4.17
N VAL A 344 19.58 43.30 -4.94
CA VAL A 344 18.61 42.19 -4.79
C VAL A 344 19.32 40.94 -4.24
N LEU A 345 18.79 40.43 -3.14
CA LEU A 345 19.21 39.19 -2.49
C LEU A 345 18.18 38.11 -2.81
N THR A 346 18.61 37.03 -3.45
CA THR A 346 17.76 35.90 -3.80
C THR A 346 18.23 34.65 -3.08
N ALA A 347 17.32 33.89 -2.44
CA ALA A 347 17.59 32.66 -1.72
C ALA A 347 18.64 32.81 -0.59
N GLN A 348 18.72 33.96 0.04
CA GLN A 348 19.75 34.24 1.06
C GLN A 348 19.17 34.52 2.44
N LEU A 349 17.97 35.13 2.52
CA LEU A 349 17.38 35.56 3.77
C LEU A 349 16.22 34.63 4.16
N ILE A 350 16.08 34.41 5.47
CA ILE A 350 15.12 33.44 6.03
C ILE A 350 13.80 34.13 6.29
N VAL A 351 12.71 33.52 5.86
CA VAL A 351 11.33 33.96 6.15
C VAL A 351 11.10 34.08 7.67
N GLY A 352 10.48 35.17 8.11
CA GLY A 352 10.18 35.44 9.52
C GLY A 352 11.35 35.98 10.32
N GLU A 353 12.60 35.92 9.83
CA GLU A 353 13.76 36.49 10.50
C GLU A 353 13.85 38.02 10.27
N THR A 354 14.38 38.74 11.28
CA THR A 354 14.54 40.17 11.23
C THR A 354 16.00 40.54 10.98
N TYR A 355 16.19 41.45 10.03
CA TYR A 355 17.50 41.97 9.59
C TYR A 355 17.57 43.47 9.77
N THR A 356 18.79 44.02 9.79
CA THR A 356 19.04 45.44 9.88
C THR A 356 19.80 45.89 8.63
N LEU A 357 19.23 46.86 7.91
CA LEU A 357 19.93 47.63 6.88
C LEU A 357 20.65 48.80 7.55
N HIS A 358 21.97 48.81 7.46
CA HIS A 358 22.86 49.77 8.06
C HIS A 358 23.65 50.53 6.96
N GLU A 359 23.70 51.84 7.08
CA GLU A 359 24.56 52.63 6.23
C GLU A 359 25.89 52.91 6.96
N LYS A 360 26.98 52.32 6.50
CA LYS A 360 28.32 52.49 7.01
C LYS A 360 28.91 53.86 6.69
N SER A 361 28.66 54.35 5.47
CA SER A 361 29.05 55.69 5.07
C SER A 361 28.12 56.21 3.96
N ALA A 362 27.70 57.50 4.15
CA ALA A 362 26.93 58.22 3.13
C ALA A 362 27.85 58.80 2.03
N PRO A 363 27.36 58.95 0.80
CA PRO A 363 28.10 59.60 -0.27
C PRO A 363 28.13 61.12 -0.05
N ALA A 364 29.05 61.83 -0.72
CA ALA A 364 29.21 63.26 -0.61
C ALA A 364 27.90 64.04 -0.93
N GLY A 365 27.49 64.94 -0.04
CA GLY A 365 26.24 65.71 -0.16
C GLY A 365 25.02 65.11 0.54
N TYR A 366 25.17 64.00 1.26
CA TYR A 366 24.14 63.37 2.02
C TYR A 366 24.54 63.15 3.48
N GLU A 367 23.57 63.11 4.36
CA GLU A 367 23.74 62.74 5.80
C GLU A 367 23.60 61.23 5.96
N LEU A 368 24.31 60.70 6.97
CA LEU A 368 24.24 59.25 7.28
C LEU A 368 22.83 58.89 7.80
N ALA A 369 22.18 57.91 7.17
CA ALA A 369 20.87 57.44 7.55
C ALA A 369 20.93 56.61 8.87
N LYS A 370 19.79 56.55 9.56
CA LYS A 370 19.61 55.66 10.70
C LYS A 370 19.37 54.25 10.26
N ASP A 371 19.80 53.29 11.07
CA ASP A 371 19.52 51.89 10.85
C ASP A 371 18.01 51.64 10.64
N GLN A 372 17.69 50.78 9.68
CA GLN A 372 16.33 50.37 9.39
C GLN A 372 16.21 48.83 9.53
N THR A 373 15.29 48.40 10.42
CA THR A 373 15.00 46.97 10.57
C THR A 373 13.83 46.55 9.69
N PHE A 374 13.89 45.32 9.17
CA PHE A 374 12.80 44.68 8.42
C PHE A 374 12.75 43.19 8.70
N THR A 375 11.57 42.60 8.56
CA THR A 375 11.36 41.16 8.67
C THR A 375 10.98 40.62 7.31
N VAL A 376 11.57 39.47 6.88
CA VAL A 376 11.20 38.82 5.60
C VAL A 376 9.80 38.25 5.77
N PRO A 377 8.82 38.67 4.95
CA PRO A 377 7.44 38.20 5.06
C PRO A 377 7.28 36.75 4.59
N ASP A 378 6.12 36.13 4.89
CA ASP A 378 5.83 34.73 4.59
C ASP A 378 5.86 34.40 3.09
N ASP A 379 5.55 35.38 2.21
CA ASP A 379 5.65 35.24 0.75
C ASP A 379 7.09 35.38 0.23
N GLY A 380 8.05 35.66 1.12
CA GLY A 380 9.46 35.77 0.82
C GLY A 380 9.87 37.01 0.02
N GLU A 381 8.95 37.93 -0.31
CA GLU A 381 9.22 39.09 -1.14
C GLU A 381 9.07 40.40 -0.38
N ILE A 382 10.12 41.22 -0.37
CA ILE A 382 10.06 42.57 0.24
C ILE A 382 10.98 43.53 -0.48
N THR A 383 10.54 44.79 -0.59
CA THR A 383 11.40 45.94 -0.96
C THR A 383 11.59 46.83 0.24
N VAL A 384 12.83 47.00 0.68
CA VAL A 384 13.21 47.89 1.75
C VAL A 384 13.89 49.12 1.18
N THR A 385 13.40 50.29 1.50
CA THR A 385 13.95 51.57 1.01
C THR A 385 14.51 52.39 2.17
N MET A 386 15.81 52.67 2.14
CA MET A 386 16.47 53.60 3.07
C MET A 386 16.67 54.95 2.41
N THR A 387 16.28 56.03 3.11
CA THR A 387 16.30 57.40 2.60
C THR A 387 17.38 58.21 3.28
N ASP A 388 18.18 58.96 2.49
CA ASP A 388 19.14 59.98 2.98
C ASP A 388 18.60 61.37 2.82
N GLU A 389 18.89 62.17 3.80
CA GLU A 389 18.69 63.61 3.73
C GLU A 389 19.89 64.27 3.06
N LYS A 390 19.67 65.30 2.22
CA LYS A 390 20.74 66.08 1.66
C LYS A 390 21.37 66.96 2.74
N THR A 391 22.69 66.99 2.81
CA THR A 391 23.38 67.90 3.74
C THR A 391 22.94 69.36 3.47
N PRO A 392 22.54 70.11 4.54
CA PRO A 392 22.14 71.48 4.33
C PRO A 392 23.28 72.32 3.70
N THR A 393 23.01 72.89 2.53
CA THR A 393 23.93 73.87 1.98
C THR A 393 23.83 75.14 2.79
N THR A 394 24.80 75.34 3.67
CA THR A 394 24.96 76.69 4.30
C THR A 394 25.10 77.72 3.21
N PRO A 395 24.25 78.75 3.13
CA PRO A 395 24.51 79.85 2.22
C PRO A 395 25.89 80.42 2.46
N PRO A 396 26.66 80.86 1.46
CA PRO A 396 27.98 81.47 1.67
C PRO A 396 27.83 82.66 2.62
N VAL A 397 28.55 82.66 3.75
CA VAL A 397 28.67 83.81 4.71
C VAL A 397 29.17 84.99 3.95
N ALA A 398 28.31 85.99 3.73
CA ALA A 398 28.69 87.25 3.17
C ALA A 398 29.77 87.88 4.08
N THR A 399 30.93 88.12 3.49
CA THR A 399 32.07 88.87 4.17
C THR A 399 31.59 90.19 4.65
N PRO A 400 31.79 90.57 6.01
CA PRO A 400 31.40 91.87 6.50
C PRO A 400 32.34 92.93 5.98
N THR A 401 31.83 93.91 5.24
CA THR A 401 32.48 95.19 5.00
C THR A 401 32.47 96.01 6.27
N THR A 402 33.62 96.37 6.71
CA THR A 402 33.88 97.23 7.87
C THR A 402 33.27 98.62 7.64
N PRO A 403 32.59 99.25 8.67
CA PRO A 403 32.58 100.67 8.86
C PRO A 403 33.23 101.10 10.17
N THR A 404 33.98 102.12 10.02
CA THR A 404 34.82 102.83 10.97
C THR A 404 33.98 103.47 12.10
N SER A 405 34.52 103.35 13.38
CA SER A 405 34.59 104.27 14.50
C SER A 405 33.46 105.25 14.83
N THR A 406 32.90 105.23 16.00
CA THR A 406 33.19 106.21 17.12
C THR A 406 32.23 106.06 18.32
N ALA A 407 32.84 106.27 19.51
CA ALA A 407 32.29 106.74 20.78
C ALA A 407 31.58 105.80 21.78
N THR A 408 32.35 105.59 22.84
CA THR A 408 31.94 105.28 24.19
C THR A 408 31.17 106.49 24.77
N PRO A 409 30.39 106.52 25.93
CA PRO A 409 30.65 105.80 27.17
C PRO A 409 29.43 105.34 28.01
N LYS A 410 29.78 104.55 29.03
CA LYS A 410 29.51 104.68 30.46
C LYS A 410 28.31 103.95 31.11
N ILE A 411 28.65 102.91 31.86
CA ILE A 411 28.36 102.55 33.27
C ILE A 411 26.90 102.70 33.74
N THR A 412 26.29 101.62 34.31
CA THR A 412 26.23 101.30 35.72
C THR A 412 25.23 100.14 35.99
N SER A 413 25.70 99.26 36.81
CA SER A 413 25.20 98.64 37.99
C SER A 413 24.45 97.31 37.91
N THR A 414 25.12 96.36 38.48
CA THR A 414 24.60 95.16 39.18
C THR A 414 23.65 95.56 40.32
N PRO A 415 23.05 94.68 41.13
CA PRO A 415 22.91 93.24 41.09
C PRO A 415 21.53 92.74 41.61
N LYS A 416 21.33 91.47 41.74
CA LYS A 416 20.89 90.65 42.86
C LYS A 416 19.97 89.50 42.52
N THR A 417 20.47 88.29 42.75
CA THR A 417 20.08 87.21 43.67
C THR A 417 18.59 86.93 43.86
N GLY A 418 18.33 85.70 43.90
CA GLY A 418 17.28 85.07 44.68
C GLY A 418 16.65 83.84 44.01
N ASP A 419 17.16 82.76 44.39
CA ASP A 419 16.59 81.64 45.09
C ASP A 419 15.38 80.89 44.54
N ALA A 420 15.57 79.61 44.62
CA ALA A 420 14.79 78.51 45.16
C ALA A 420 14.16 77.53 44.18
N ALA A 421 14.66 76.36 44.29
CA ALA A 421 13.95 75.07 43.97
C ALA A 421 12.76 74.91 44.94
N PRO A 422 11.78 74.08 44.71
CA PRO A 422 11.91 72.70 45.11
C PRO A 422 11.23 71.71 44.17
N VAL A 423 11.81 70.52 44.00
CA VAL A 423 11.53 69.18 44.60
C VAL A 423 10.13 68.57 44.40
N MET A 424 10.17 67.40 43.92
CA MET A 424 9.29 66.22 44.08
C MET A 424 7.93 66.14 43.36
N ALA A 425 7.77 65.08 42.60
CA ALA A 425 6.82 64.00 42.93
C ALA A 425 7.07 62.69 42.10
N ILE A 426 7.19 61.66 42.86
CA ILE A 426 7.30 60.29 42.59
C ILE A 426 5.95 59.76 42.01
N GLY A 427 6.00 58.96 40.99
CA GLY A 427 4.85 58.15 40.50
C GLY A 427 5.27 56.75 40.11
N THR A 428 5.15 55.85 41.06
CA THR A 428 5.31 54.42 40.94
C THR A 428 4.16 53.80 40.13
N GLY A 429 4.45 52.86 39.25
CA GLY A 429 3.43 52.04 38.55
C GLY A 429 4.02 50.83 37.87
N LEU A 430 4.22 49.80 38.66
CA LEU A 430 3.91 48.39 38.53
C LEU A 430 4.27 47.63 37.22
N LEU A 431 5.26 46.78 37.40
CA LEU A 431 5.53 45.54 36.67
C LEU A 431 4.31 44.58 36.69
N ALA A 432 3.96 44.04 35.55
CA ALA A 432 3.21 42.79 35.42
C ALA A 432 4.00 41.81 34.60
N SER A 433 4.69 40.89 35.28
CA SER A 433 5.28 39.69 34.73
C SER A 433 4.17 38.68 34.46
N PHE A 434 4.07 38.20 33.21
CA PHE A 434 3.28 37.00 32.90
C PHE A 434 4.22 35.81 32.71
N ILE A 435 4.23 34.95 33.74
CA ILE A 435 4.81 33.60 33.69
C ILE A 435 3.74 32.69 33.10
N ILE A 436 3.99 32.09 31.93
CA ILE A 436 3.19 30.95 31.40
C ILE A 436 3.88 29.68 31.83
N MET A 437 3.20 28.96 32.72
CA MET A 437 3.56 27.65 33.24
C MET A 437 3.18 26.56 32.27
N LEU A 438 4.15 25.84 31.71
CA LEU A 438 3.95 24.61 30.92
C LEU A 438 3.55 23.47 31.86
N LEU A 439 2.32 22.99 31.75
CA LEU A 439 1.84 21.78 32.40
C LEU A 439 2.04 20.56 31.46
N THR A 440 3.09 19.82 31.74
CA THR A 440 3.28 18.47 31.20
C THR A 440 2.33 17.48 31.87
N ARG A 441 1.36 16.92 31.15
CA ARG A 441 0.54 15.80 31.62
C ARG A 441 1.18 14.47 31.18
N ARG A 442 1.87 13.80 32.08
CA ARG A 442 2.22 12.39 32.01
C ARG A 442 0.96 11.53 32.20
N LYS A 443 0.54 10.77 31.18
CA LYS A 443 -0.47 9.72 31.30
C LYS A 443 0.20 8.40 31.72
N LYS A 444 -0.05 7.96 32.98
CA LYS A 444 0.33 6.64 33.48
C LYS A 444 -0.50 5.55 32.78
N ARG A 445 0.18 4.59 32.17
CA ARG A 445 -0.39 3.27 31.82
C ARG A 445 -0.66 2.48 33.09
N LYS A 446 -1.90 2.08 33.30
CA LYS A 446 -2.28 1.00 34.24
C LYS A 446 -2.31 -0.32 33.46
N ALA A 447 -1.45 -1.24 33.85
CA ALA A 447 -1.58 -2.67 33.54
C ALA A 447 -2.74 -3.23 34.36
N GLY A 448 -3.66 -3.94 33.72
CA GLY A 448 -4.68 -4.75 34.35
C GLY A 448 -4.54 -6.17 33.86
N LYS A 449 -4.32 -7.07 34.81
CA LYS A 449 -4.09 -8.50 34.69
C LYS A 449 -5.42 -9.21 34.94
N ALA A 450 -5.62 -10.33 34.24
CA ALA A 450 -6.45 -11.52 34.56
C ALA A 450 -7.98 -11.43 34.46
N ALA A 451 -8.64 -12.23 33.68
CA ALA A 451 -9.03 -13.63 33.86
C ALA A 451 -9.33 -14.23 32.48
#